data_9a328ada6e02e98b51fb3aad2c5a568a
#
_entry.id   9a328ada6e02e98b51fb3aad2c5a568a
#
_cell.length_a   1.000
_cell.length_b   1.000
_cell.length_c   1.000
_cell.angle_alpha   90.00
_cell.angle_beta   90.00
_cell.angle_gamma   90.00
#
_symmetry.space_group_name_H-M   'P 1'
#
loop_
_entity.id
_entity.type
_entity.pdbx_description
1 polymer ?
#
loop_
_entity_poly.entity_id
_entity_poly.type
_entity_poly.pdbx_seq_one_letter_code
_entity_poly.pdbx_strand_id
1 'polypeptide(L)'
;MVQFNDWCDSADTPLGNHHVRVMTGRPADAATGIQVTATAVPAHYAAEERIAAALARLGKATAAQMITDLLPQTPQIRSGDLGEIYATEWIDAHSGYRAPIKRLRWKDHRNMAMRGDDVIGMIVDPATQRLRFLKTEAKSRIDLRAQTLEEARTGLDKDGGLPSSHALSFISARLMELGTDAPLVDAIDEALYRHGIPP
;
A
#
# COMPACT_ATOMS: atom_id res chain seq x y z
N MET A 1 -2.36 4.92 10.90
CA MET A 1 -2.73 5.57 9.64
C MET A 1 -2.03 6.92 9.56
N VAL A 2 -1.39 7.23 8.45
CA VAL A 2 -0.68 8.51 8.23
C VAL A 2 -1.70 9.59 7.89
N GLN A 3 -1.75 10.64 8.70
CA GLN A 3 -2.57 11.82 8.46
C GLN A 3 -1.74 12.85 7.69
N PHE A 4 -1.86 12.84 6.36
CA PHE A 4 -1.05 13.69 5.49
C PHE A 4 -1.34 15.19 5.70
N ASN A 5 -2.57 15.56 6.03
CA ASN A 5 -2.96 16.95 6.27
C ASN A 5 -2.27 17.59 7.49
N ASP A 6 -1.72 16.77 8.40
CA ASP A 6 -1.02 17.29 9.58
C ASP A 6 0.32 17.94 9.23
N TRP A 7 0.90 17.58 8.08
CA TRP A 7 2.24 18.02 7.68
C TRP A 7 2.40 18.39 6.20
N CYS A 8 1.33 18.21 5.39
CA CYS A 8 1.32 18.56 3.98
C CYS A 8 0.25 19.61 3.68
N ASP A 9 0.55 20.49 2.74
CA ASP A 9 -0.45 21.23 1.99
C ASP A 9 -0.90 20.40 0.80
N SER A 10 -2.16 20.55 0.37
CA SER A 10 -2.68 19.86 -0.81
C SER A 10 -3.29 20.85 -1.80
N ALA A 11 -3.05 20.61 -3.08
CA ALA A 11 -3.65 21.35 -4.19
C ALA A 11 -4.23 20.34 -5.19
N ASP A 12 -5.48 20.54 -5.56
CA ASP A 12 -6.21 19.72 -6.51
C ASP A 12 -6.38 20.43 -7.84
N THR A 13 -6.06 19.76 -8.94
CA THR A 13 -6.21 20.30 -10.29
C THR A 13 -6.90 19.28 -11.19
N PRO A 14 -8.07 19.58 -11.74
CA PRO A 14 -8.66 18.75 -12.77
C PRO A 14 -7.88 18.88 -14.08
N LEU A 15 -7.62 17.76 -14.75
CA LEU A 15 -6.90 17.70 -16.02
C LEU A 15 -7.63 16.74 -16.97
N GLY A 16 -8.55 17.25 -17.76
CA GLY A 16 -9.42 16.43 -18.60
C GLY A 16 -10.28 15.47 -17.76
N ASN A 17 -10.13 14.18 -18.00
CA ASN A 17 -10.80 13.13 -17.22
C ASN A 17 -10.00 12.68 -15.99
N HIS A 18 -8.88 13.34 -15.70
CA HIS A 18 -8.00 13.03 -14.60
C HIS A 18 -8.11 14.07 -13.49
N HIS A 19 -7.75 13.66 -12.31
CA HIS A 19 -7.64 14.53 -11.14
C HIS A 19 -6.21 14.45 -10.61
N VAL A 20 -5.52 15.58 -10.57
CA VAL A 20 -4.15 15.69 -10.06
C VAL A 20 -4.20 16.30 -8.68
N ARG A 21 -3.76 15.56 -7.69
CA ARG A 21 -3.55 16.07 -6.33
C ARG A 21 -2.05 16.18 -6.06
N VAL A 22 -1.58 17.37 -5.76
CA VAL A 22 -0.21 17.63 -5.32
C VAL A 22 -0.22 17.84 -3.82
N MET A 23 0.55 17.04 -3.11
CA MET A 23 0.75 17.17 -1.66
C MET A 23 2.18 17.58 -1.40
N THR A 24 2.37 18.73 -0.76
CA THR A 24 3.68 19.30 -0.49
C THR A 24 3.93 19.36 1.00
N GLY A 25 4.96 18.67 1.46
CA GLY A 25 5.36 18.72 2.87
C GLY A 25 5.75 20.14 3.29
N ARG A 26 5.18 20.62 4.39
CA ARG A 26 5.55 21.92 4.97
C ARG A 26 6.88 21.79 5.72
N PRO A 27 7.88 22.63 5.42
CA PRO A 27 9.18 22.56 6.10
C PRO A 27 9.08 22.71 7.62
N ALA A 28 8.14 23.55 8.10
CA ALA A 28 7.90 23.75 9.54
C ALA A 28 7.39 22.47 10.24
N ASP A 29 6.71 21.59 9.51
CA ASP A 29 6.10 20.36 10.02
C ASP A 29 6.87 19.08 9.64
N ALA A 30 8.11 19.23 9.14
CA ALA A 30 8.93 18.09 8.71
C ALA A 30 9.15 17.07 9.84
N ALA A 31 9.34 17.53 11.07
CA ALA A 31 9.46 16.65 12.24
C ALA A 31 8.20 15.83 12.48
N THR A 32 7.02 16.42 12.31
CA THR A 32 5.73 15.73 12.39
C THR A 32 5.62 14.67 11.31
N GLY A 33 5.92 15.01 10.05
CA GLY A 33 5.90 14.07 8.93
C GLY A 33 6.81 12.86 9.15
N ILE A 34 8.04 13.10 9.63
CA ILE A 34 8.99 12.03 9.98
C ILE A 34 8.42 11.15 11.11
N GLN A 35 7.90 11.73 12.17
CA GLN A 35 7.38 11.00 13.32
C GLN A 35 6.17 10.15 12.95
N VAL A 36 5.20 10.69 12.20
CA VAL A 36 4.00 9.96 11.76
C VAL A 36 4.40 8.80 10.84
N THR A 37 5.31 9.05 9.89
CA THR A 37 5.85 8.01 9.01
C THR A 37 6.57 6.91 9.79
N ALA A 38 7.48 7.28 10.69
CA ALA A 38 8.23 6.33 11.52
C ALA A 38 7.31 5.46 12.39
N THR A 39 6.18 6.00 12.82
CA THR A 39 5.17 5.27 13.60
C THR A 39 4.40 4.25 12.72
N ALA A 40 4.09 4.60 11.46
CA ALA A 40 3.34 3.74 10.56
C ALA A 40 4.19 2.59 9.97
N VAL A 41 5.46 2.86 9.65
CA VAL A 41 6.37 1.92 8.94
C VAL A 41 6.42 0.51 9.55
N PRO A 42 6.58 0.31 10.87
CA PRO A 42 6.68 -1.05 11.44
C PRO A 42 5.49 -1.95 11.11
N ALA A 43 4.27 -1.40 11.11
CA ALA A 43 3.06 -2.16 10.82
C ALA A 43 2.97 -2.66 9.37
N HIS A 44 3.76 -2.08 8.45
CA HIS A 44 3.86 -2.54 7.07
C HIS A 44 4.81 -3.73 6.89
N TYR A 45 5.70 -4.00 7.85
CA TYR A 45 6.65 -5.12 7.77
C TYR A 45 6.33 -6.26 8.75
N ALA A 46 5.56 -5.98 9.80
CA ALA A 46 5.13 -7.00 10.76
C ALA A 46 3.72 -6.70 11.25
N ALA A 47 2.95 -7.74 11.57
CA ALA A 47 1.66 -7.58 12.21
C ALA A 47 1.82 -6.95 13.61
N GLU A 48 0.89 -6.09 14.00
CA GLU A 48 0.94 -5.37 15.28
C GLU A 48 0.95 -6.33 16.46
N GLU A 49 0.21 -7.43 16.36
CA GLU A 49 0.15 -8.50 17.36
C GLU A 49 1.53 -9.17 17.53
N ARG A 50 2.25 -9.37 16.42
CA ARG A 50 3.62 -9.92 16.44
C ARG A 50 4.60 -8.96 17.12
N ILE A 51 4.47 -7.67 16.84
CA ILE A 51 5.30 -6.63 17.49
C ILE A 51 5.00 -6.58 18.98
N ALA A 52 3.72 -6.57 19.37
CA ALA A 52 3.28 -6.57 20.77
C ALA A 52 3.77 -7.83 21.51
N ALA A 53 3.64 -9.01 20.90
CA ALA A 53 4.13 -10.27 21.48
C ALA A 53 5.66 -10.28 21.66
N ALA A 54 6.40 -9.72 20.70
CA ALA A 54 7.84 -9.57 20.83
C ALA A 54 8.23 -8.61 21.95
N LEU A 55 7.56 -7.47 22.07
CA LEU A 55 7.74 -6.52 23.15
C LEU A 55 7.50 -7.14 24.53
N ALA A 56 6.39 -7.87 24.68
CA ALA A 56 6.01 -8.51 25.94
C ALA A 56 6.98 -9.62 26.36
N ARG A 57 7.44 -10.42 25.41
CA ARG A 57 8.26 -11.61 25.69
C ARG A 57 9.76 -11.35 25.73
N LEU A 58 10.26 -10.46 24.85
CA LEU A 58 11.69 -10.29 24.61
C LEU A 58 12.20 -8.89 25.00
N GLY A 59 11.30 -7.98 25.35
CA GLY A 59 11.60 -6.60 25.72
C GLY A 59 11.82 -5.67 24.52
N LYS A 60 11.86 -4.37 24.80
CA LYS A 60 11.86 -3.29 23.80
C LYS A 60 13.05 -3.35 22.85
N ALA A 61 14.26 -3.62 23.34
CA ALA A 61 15.46 -3.63 22.50
C ALA A 61 15.41 -4.74 21.44
N THR A 62 15.00 -5.96 21.84
CA THR A 62 14.91 -7.10 20.93
C THR A 62 13.77 -6.94 19.93
N ALA A 63 12.62 -6.39 20.36
CA ALA A 63 11.53 -6.09 19.44
C ALA A 63 11.92 -5.01 18.41
N ALA A 64 12.65 -3.98 18.83
CA ALA A 64 13.17 -2.96 17.91
C ALA A 64 14.18 -3.57 16.92
N GLN A 65 15.05 -4.46 17.35
CA GLN A 65 15.99 -5.17 16.48
C GLN A 65 15.25 -6.04 15.46
N MET A 66 14.22 -6.78 15.89
CA MET A 66 13.37 -7.58 15.00
C MET A 66 12.78 -6.73 13.86
N ILE A 67 12.26 -5.55 14.16
CA ILE A 67 11.74 -4.64 13.12
C ILE A 67 12.88 -4.13 12.23
N THR A 68 14.00 -3.71 12.80
CA THR A 68 15.15 -3.22 12.05
C THR A 68 15.66 -4.27 11.05
N ASP A 69 15.61 -5.55 11.41
CA ASP A 69 16.04 -6.65 10.55
C ASP A 69 15.10 -6.90 9.37
N LEU A 70 13.85 -6.46 9.46
CA LEU A 70 12.89 -6.52 8.35
C LEU A 70 13.03 -5.33 7.38
N LEU A 71 13.57 -4.20 7.84
CA LEU A 71 13.68 -3.01 7.00
C LEU A 71 14.74 -3.16 5.91
N PRO A 72 14.49 -2.64 4.70
CA PRO A 72 15.46 -2.67 3.61
C PRO A 72 16.70 -1.85 3.95
N GLN A 73 17.86 -2.32 3.49
CA GLN A 73 19.15 -1.67 3.75
C GLN A 73 19.56 -0.71 2.62
N THR A 74 19.12 -1.00 1.38
CA THR A 74 19.53 -0.21 0.22
C THR A 74 18.60 1.01 0.06
N PRO A 75 19.13 2.20 -0.23
CA PRO A 75 18.32 3.42 -0.41
C PRO A 75 17.24 3.27 -1.47
N GLN A 76 17.53 2.58 -2.57
CA GLN A 76 16.58 2.35 -3.65
C GLN A 76 15.35 1.55 -3.19
N ILE A 77 15.55 0.45 -2.46
CA ILE A 77 14.45 -0.38 -1.96
C ILE A 77 13.69 0.36 -0.85
N ARG A 78 14.40 1.08 0.04
CA ARG A 78 13.73 1.94 1.04
C ARG A 78 12.79 2.95 0.40
N SER A 79 13.26 3.61 -0.66
CA SER A 79 12.47 4.59 -1.39
C SER A 79 11.24 3.98 -2.05
N GLY A 80 11.39 2.82 -2.71
CA GLY A 80 10.27 2.08 -3.30
C GLY A 80 9.25 1.64 -2.26
N ASP A 81 9.71 0.96 -1.21
CA ASP A 81 8.84 0.51 -0.11
C ASP A 81 8.09 1.68 0.54
N LEU A 82 8.76 2.83 0.74
CA LEU A 82 8.11 4.03 1.28
C LEU A 82 7.02 4.57 0.36
N GLY A 83 7.22 4.51 -0.95
CA GLY A 83 6.18 4.84 -1.94
C GLY A 83 4.95 3.95 -1.80
N GLU A 84 5.13 2.63 -1.68
CA GLU A 84 4.03 1.68 -1.43
C GLU A 84 3.33 1.94 -0.08
N ILE A 85 4.09 2.22 0.97
CA ILE A 85 3.56 2.56 2.30
C ILE A 85 2.66 3.80 2.21
N TYR A 86 3.14 4.88 1.60
CA TYR A 86 2.37 6.10 1.45
C TYR A 86 1.13 5.91 0.58
N ALA A 87 1.23 5.15 -0.52
CA ALA A 87 0.08 4.81 -1.34
C ALA A 87 -0.99 4.04 -0.54
N THR A 88 -0.57 3.03 0.25
CA THR A 88 -1.46 2.26 1.12
C THR A 88 -2.16 3.16 2.15
N GLU A 89 -1.39 3.95 2.89
CA GLU A 89 -1.93 4.84 3.92
C GLU A 89 -2.85 5.92 3.32
N TRP A 90 -2.53 6.40 2.11
CA TRP A 90 -3.36 7.39 1.41
C TRP A 90 -4.70 6.77 0.95
N ILE A 91 -4.67 5.56 0.38
CA ILE A 91 -5.88 4.83 -0.03
C ILE A 91 -6.81 4.67 1.17
N ASP A 92 -6.29 4.16 2.28
CA ASP A 92 -7.08 3.90 3.48
C ASP A 92 -7.66 5.18 4.10
N ALA A 93 -6.95 6.32 3.98
CA ALA A 93 -7.38 7.57 4.58
C ALA A 93 -8.31 8.42 3.70
N HIS A 94 -8.19 8.36 2.35
CA HIS A 94 -8.74 9.39 1.47
C HIS A 94 -9.54 8.89 0.27
N SER A 95 -9.45 7.59 -0.10
CA SER A 95 -10.05 7.13 -1.36
C SER A 95 -11.43 6.50 -1.21
N GLY A 96 -11.86 6.16 -0.02
CA GLY A 96 -13.03 5.31 0.23
C GLY A 96 -12.80 3.82 -0.04
N TYR A 97 -11.71 3.46 -0.68
CA TYR A 97 -11.23 2.09 -0.81
C TYR A 97 -10.37 1.71 0.40
N ARG A 98 -10.13 0.41 0.58
CA ARG A 98 -9.21 -0.12 1.60
C ARG A 98 -8.17 -1.01 0.95
N ALA A 99 -6.93 -0.87 1.37
CA ALA A 99 -5.89 -1.84 1.05
C ALA A 99 -6.02 -3.03 2.04
N PRO A 100 -6.52 -4.20 1.59
CA PRO A 100 -6.92 -5.26 2.51
C PRO A 100 -5.74 -5.91 3.23
N ILE A 101 -4.55 -5.79 2.68
CA ILE A 101 -3.31 -6.29 3.28
C ILE A 101 -2.19 -5.26 3.16
N LYS A 102 -1.25 -5.29 4.10
CA LYS A 102 0.02 -4.58 4.02
C LYS A 102 1.06 -5.54 3.44
N ARG A 103 1.18 -5.58 2.12
CA ARG A 103 1.88 -6.65 1.37
C ARG A 103 3.35 -6.82 1.74
N LEU A 104 4.03 -5.75 2.19
CA LEU A 104 5.44 -5.82 2.59
C LEU A 104 5.70 -6.78 3.77
N ARG A 105 4.67 -7.20 4.51
CA ARG A 105 4.76 -8.25 5.55
C ARG A 105 5.19 -9.61 5.00
N TRP A 106 4.97 -9.87 3.71
CA TRP A 106 5.30 -11.13 3.02
C TRP A 106 6.44 -10.97 2.02
N LYS A 107 7.32 -10.04 2.27
CA LYS A 107 8.51 -9.83 1.46
C LYS A 107 9.48 -10.99 1.64
N ASP A 108 9.89 -11.66 0.55
CA ASP A 108 10.81 -12.80 0.60
C ASP A 108 12.18 -12.41 1.12
N HIS A 109 12.66 -11.23 0.74
CA HIS A 109 13.94 -10.70 1.16
C HIS A 109 13.89 -9.18 1.27
N ARG A 110 14.39 -8.63 2.39
CA ARG A 110 14.29 -7.21 2.71
C ARG A 110 14.86 -6.25 1.66
N ASN A 111 15.87 -6.69 0.89
CA ASN A 111 16.53 -5.89 -0.15
C ASN A 111 16.05 -6.21 -1.58
N MET A 112 14.88 -6.83 -1.74
CA MET A 112 14.25 -7.07 -3.03
C MET A 112 12.92 -6.32 -3.10
N ALA A 113 12.59 -5.79 -4.28
CA ALA A 113 11.25 -5.28 -4.56
C ALA A 113 10.26 -6.46 -4.64
N MET A 114 9.05 -6.26 -4.16
CA MET A 114 7.97 -7.23 -4.39
C MET A 114 7.52 -7.17 -5.85
N ARG A 115 7.10 -8.32 -6.37
CA ARG A 115 6.57 -8.43 -7.74
C ARG A 115 5.06 -8.18 -7.75
N GLY A 116 4.54 -7.79 -8.92
CA GLY A 116 3.12 -7.58 -9.15
C GLY A 116 2.71 -6.12 -8.94
N ASP A 117 1.40 -5.89 -8.81
CA ASP A 117 0.84 -4.57 -8.58
C ASP A 117 1.29 -4.01 -7.22
N ASP A 118 1.58 -2.71 -7.14
CA ASP A 118 2.12 -2.12 -5.92
C ASP A 118 1.09 -2.09 -4.78
N VAL A 119 -0.07 -1.47 -5.01
CA VAL A 119 -1.17 -1.44 -4.03
C VAL A 119 -2.50 -1.61 -4.76
N ILE A 120 -3.36 -2.45 -4.23
CA ILE A 120 -4.73 -2.61 -4.71
C ILE A 120 -5.68 -2.26 -3.57
N GLY A 121 -6.42 -1.15 -3.77
CA GLY A 121 -7.55 -0.82 -2.94
C GLY A 121 -8.79 -1.58 -3.38
N MET A 122 -9.64 -1.96 -2.43
CA MET A 122 -10.86 -2.72 -2.67
C MET A 122 -12.03 -2.14 -1.91
N ILE A 123 -13.22 -2.26 -2.49
CA ILE A 123 -14.49 -1.97 -1.84
C ILE A 123 -15.56 -2.89 -2.44
N VAL A 124 -16.43 -3.42 -1.61
CA VAL A 124 -17.64 -4.09 -2.07
C VAL A 124 -18.71 -3.02 -2.31
N ASP A 125 -19.17 -2.90 -3.53
CA ASP A 125 -20.24 -1.98 -3.90
C ASP A 125 -21.55 -2.42 -3.20
N PRO A 126 -22.14 -1.59 -2.34
CA PRO A 126 -23.29 -1.98 -1.54
C PRO A 126 -24.56 -2.23 -2.39
N ALA A 127 -24.65 -1.63 -3.56
CA ALA A 127 -25.82 -1.77 -4.44
C ALA A 127 -25.76 -3.05 -5.29
N THR A 128 -24.57 -3.40 -5.78
CA THR A 128 -24.38 -4.54 -6.71
C THR A 128 -23.76 -5.76 -6.03
N GLN A 129 -23.27 -5.62 -4.81
CA GLN A 129 -22.48 -6.62 -4.08
C GLN A 129 -21.22 -7.10 -4.85
N ARG A 130 -20.81 -6.33 -5.86
CA ARG A 130 -19.61 -6.62 -6.65
C ARG A 130 -18.40 -5.91 -6.09
N LEU A 131 -17.26 -6.56 -6.24
CA LEU A 131 -15.98 -6.00 -5.86
C LEU A 131 -15.58 -4.92 -6.88
N ARG A 132 -15.16 -3.76 -6.37
CA ARG A 132 -14.53 -2.69 -7.16
C ARG A 132 -13.08 -2.54 -6.72
N PHE A 133 -12.22 -2.23 -7.67
CA PHE A 133 -10.79 -2.13 -7.46
C PHE A 133 -10.27 -0.72 -7.70
N LEU A 134 -9.25 -0.35 -6.95
CA LEU A 134 -8.38 0.80 -7.20
C LEU A 134 -6.96 0.29 -7.38
N LYS A 135 -6.53 0.12 -8.64
CA LYS A 135 -5.16 -0.25 -8.96
C LYS A 135 -4.25 0.97 -8.79
N THR A 136 -3.15 0.79 -8.11
CA THR A 136 -2.22 1.88 -7.79
C THR A 136 -0.80 1.48 -8.18
N GLU A 137 -0.08 2.41 -8.79
CA GLU A 137 1.34 2.29 -9.12
C GLU A 137 2.12 3.40 -8.41
N ALA A 138 3.03 3.04 -7.54
CA ALA A 138 3.83 3.96 -6.74
C ALA A 138 5.21 4.18 -7.36
N LYS A 139 5.61 5.41 -7.58
CA LYS A 139 6.93 5.77 -8.06
C LYS A 139 7.58 6.77 -7.09
N SER A 140 8.64 6.36 -6.42
CA SER A 140 9.42 7.23 -5.54
C SER A 140 10.69 7.69 -6.25
N ARG A 141 10.86 8.99 -6.42
CA ARG A 141 11.98 9.63 -7.12
C ARG A 141 12.36 10.93 -6.43
N ILE A 142 13.62 11.30 -6.53
CA ILE A 142 14.11 12.62 -6.06
C ILE A 142 13.52 13.73 -6.98
N ASP A 143 13.52 13.49 -8.30
CA ASP A 143 12.97 14.41 -9.30
C ASP A 143 11.83 13.72 -10.07
N LEU A 144 10.72 14.42 -10.21
CA LEU A 144 9.62 13.98 -11.07
C LEU A 144 9.93 14.35 -12.52
N ARG A 145 10.07 13.35 -13.39
CA ARG A 145 10.33 13.51 -14.83
C ARG A 145 9.21 12.86 -15.64
N ALA A 146 9.04 13.29 -16.89
CA ALA A 146 8.07 12.70 -17.82
C ALA A 146 8.21 11.16 -17.90
N GLN A 147 9.44 10.65 -17.97
CA GLN A 147 9.71 9.21 -17.96
C GLN A 147 9.12 8.50 -16.74
N THR A 148 9.14 9.12 -15.55
CA THR A 148 8.56 8.54 -14.33
C THR A 148 7.05 8.38 -14.45
N LEU A 149 6.38 9.35 -15.08
CA LEU A 149 4.94 9.27 -15.36
C LEU A 149 4.62 8.19 -16.39
N GLU A 150 5.43 8.08 -17.44
CA GLU A 150 5.30 7.02 -18.46
C GLU A 150 5.50 5.63 -17.86
N GLU A 151 6.49 5.45 -16.98
CA GLU A 151 6.72 4.21 -16.25
C GLU A 151 5.52 3.87 -15.36
N ALA A 152 4.96 4.85 -14.64
CA ALA A 152 3.78 4.64 -13.80
C ALA A 152 2.56 4.27 -14.65
N ARG A 153 2.34 4.98 -15.74
CA ARG A 153 1.25 4.68 -16.68
C ARG A 153 1.38 3.27 -17.25
N THR A 154 2.58 2.90 -17.71
CA THR A 154 2.84 1.55 -18.22
C THR A 154 2.54 0.47 -17.17
N GLY A 155 2.85 0.73 -15.88
CA GLY A 155 2.51 -0.15 -14.78
C GLY A 155 0.99 -0.27 -14.59
N LEU A 156 0.26 0.84 -14.64
CA LEU A 156 -1.20 0.87 -14.51
C LEU A 156 -1.91 0.18 -15.68
N ASP A 157 -1.40 0.35 -16.91
CA ASP A 157 -2.02 -0.20 -18.12
C ASP A 157 -1.81 -1.72 -18.28
N LYS A 158 -0.93 -2.33 -17.47
CA LYS A 158 -0.77 -3.80 -17.44
C LYS A 158 -2.10 -4.48 -17.09
N ASP A 159 -2.30 -5.65 -17.66
CA ASP A 159 -3.52 -6.45 -17.47
C ASP A 159 -4.80 -5.68 -17.85
N GLY A 160 -4.69 -4.77 -18.85
CA GLY A 160 -5.81 -3.95 -19.31
C GLY A 160 -6.28 -2.90 -18.30
N GLY A 161 -5.39 -2.46 -17.41
CA GLY A 161 -5.72 -1.51 -16.33
C GLY A 161 -6.38 -2.15 -15.10
N LEU A 162 -6.53 -3.48 -15.12
CA LEU A 162 -7.11 -4.24 -14.02
C LEU A 162 -6.02 -4.80 -13.09
N PRO A 163 -6.35 -5.14 -11.84
CA PRO A 163 -5.47 -5.93 -11.00
C PRO A 163 -5.12 -7.26 -11.66
N SER A 164 -3.87 -7.70 -11.54
CA SER A 164 -3.47 -9.01 -12.04
C SER A 164 -4.12 -10.13 -11.22
N SER A 165 -4.48 -11.24 -11.89
CA SER A 165 -5.01 -12.43 -11.20
C SER A 165 -4.05 -12.95 -10.13
N HIS A 166 -2.74 -12.81 -10.36
CA HIS A 166 -1.71 -13.18 -9.37
C HIS A 166 -1.80 -12.32 -8.12
N ALA A 167 -1.96 -11.00 -8.27
CA ALA A 167 -2.07 -10.09 -7.12
C ALA A 167 -3.36 -10.36 -6.31
N LEU A 168 -4.49 -10.60 -6.99
CA LEU A 168 -5.75 -10.94 -6.31
C LEU A 168 -5.66 -12.29 -5.58
N SER A 169 -5.10 -13.32 -6.21
CA SER A 169 -4.88 -14.62 -5.58
C SER A 169 -3.96 -14.51 -4.35
N PHE A 170 -2.91 -13.66 -4.46
CA PHE A 170 -2.02 -13.39 -3.33
C PHE A 170 -2.79 -12.75 -2.17
N ILE A 171 -3.62 -11.73 -2.44
CA ILE A 171 -4.41 -11.04 -1.41
C ILE A 171 -5.40 -12.01 -0.76
N SER A 172 -6.17 -12.79 -1.54
CA SER A 172 -7.10 -13.78 -1.03
C SER A 172 -6.41 -14.78 -0.10
N ALA A 173 -5.28 -15.36 -0.54
CA ALA A 173 -4.50 -16.29 0.28
C ALA A 173 -4.02 -15.67 1.60
N ARG A 174 -3.57 -14.40 1.59
CA ARG A 174 -3.12 -13.71 2.81
C ARG A 174 -4.26 -13.41 3.77
N LEU A 175 -5.43 -13.00 3.26
CA LEU A 175 -6.63 -12.80 4.09
C LEU A 175 -7.07 -14.11 4.75
N MET A 176 -7.04 -15.23 4.01
CA MET A 176 -7.33 -16.56 4.56
C MET A 176 -6.34 -16.95 5.67
N GLU A 177 -5.04 -16.75 5.47
CA GLU A 177 -4.01 -17.01 6.50
C GLU A 177 -4.21 -16.18 7.77
N LEU A 178 -4.66 -14.94 7.62
CA LEU A 178 -4.94 -14.05 8.74
C LEU A 178 -6.27 -14.39 9.44
N GLY A 179 -7.13 -15.19 8.82
CA GLY A 179 -8.47 -15.48 9.32
C GLY A 179 -9.37 -14.24 9.37
N THR A 180 -9.15 -13.29 8.46
CA THR A 180 -9.86 -12.00 8.44
C THR A 180 -10.68 -11.87 7.16
N ASP A 181 -11.81 -11.13 7.27
CA ASP A 181 -12.64 -10.66 6.14
C ASP A 181 -13.05 -11.79 5.15
N ALA A 182 -13.64 -12.86 5.66
CA ALA A 182 -14.13 -13.96 4.82
C ALA A 182 -15.05 -13.50 3.68
N PRO A 183 -15.96 -12.52 3.86
CA PRO A 183 -16.75 -11.99 2.75
C PRO A 183 -15.92 -11.36 1.62
N LEU A 184 -14.81 -10.72 1.95
CA LEU A 184 -13.92 -10.17 0.94
C LEU A 184 -13.15 -11.27 0.19
N VAL A 185 -12.73 -12.34 0.89
CA VAL A 185 -12.13 -13.53 0.27
C VAL A 185 -13.08 -14.12 -0.76
N ASP A 186 -14.34 -14.37 -0.37
CA ASP A 186 -15.36 -14.91 -1.25
C ASP A 186 -15.57 -14.01 -2.49
N ALA A 187 -15.65 -12.68 -2.28
CA ALA A 187 -15.82 -11.72 -3.38
C ALA A 187 -14.61 -11.69 -4.34
N ILE A 188 -13.38 -11.83 -3.83
CA ILE A 188 -12.17 -11.93 -4.66
C ILE A 188 -12.19 -13.23 -5.48
N ASP A 189 -12.54 -14.34 -4.86
CA ASP A 189 -12.59 -15.64 -5.53
C ASP A 189 -13.69 -15.69 -6.60
N GLU A 190 -14.84 -15.07 -6.35
CA GLU A 190 -15.89 -14.90 -7.36
C GLU A 190 -15.42 -14.05 -8.55
N ALA A 191 -14.71 -12.95 -8.29
CA ALA A 191 -14.15 -12.13 -9.35
C ALA A 191 -13.09 -12.87 -10.16
N LEU A 192 -12.26 -13.71 -9.52
CA LEU A 192 -11.22 -14.48 -10.19
C LEU A 192 -11.78 -15.64 -11.03
N TYR A 193 -12.76 -16.40 -10.49
CA TYR A 193 -13.10 -17.72 -11.03
C TYR A 193 -14.49 -17.84 -11.65
N ARG A 194 -15.40 -16.89 -11.36
CA ARG A 194 -16.79 -16.97 -11.85
C ARG A 194 -17.16 -15.83 -12.80
N HIS A 195 -16.82 -14.60 -12.50
CA HIS A 195 -17.35 -13.43 -13.20
C HIS A 195 -16.32 -12.66 -14.01
N GLY A 196 -15.04 -13.01 -13.89
CA GLY A 196 -13.95 -12.18 -14.36
C GLY A 196 -13.76 -10.93 -13.49
N ILE A 197 -12.58 -10.31 -13.61
CA ILE A 197 -12.28 -9.07 -12.88
C ILE A 197 -13.10 -7.95 -13.54
N PRO A 198 -14.00 -7.26 -12.81
CA PRO A 198 -14.80 -6.19 -13.41
C PRO A 198 -13.91 -5.00 -13.79
N PRO A 199 -14.16 -4.35 -14.92
CA PRO A 199 -13.44 -3.16 -15.37
C PRO A 199 -13.70 -1.95 -14.46
#